data_99804cc70610de35c9d71b0cbd160988
#
_entry.id   99804cc70610de35c9d71b0cbd160988
#
_cell.length_a   1.000
_cell.length_b   1.000
_cell.length_c   1.000
_cell.angle_alpha   90.00
_cell.angle_beta   90.00
_cell.angle_gamma   90.00
#
_symmetry.space_group_name_H-M   'P 1'
#
loop_
_entity.id
_entity.type
_entity.pdbx_description
1 polymer ?
#
loop_
_entity_poly.entity_id
_entity_poly.type
_entity_poly.pdbx_seq_one_letter_code
_entity_poly.pdbx_strand_id
1 'polypeptide(L)'
;MEREFFGIEQASVGMGILCHRNFDNELANGVVITKNLYRPDYRGFVINAQYGETSVVIPPDSVLCEQVICYSDKNDSFLGNKSIVEYLSYSNMLPKGMNSVLRDDEIVQLTRDISVIKQRFYQRKGITGPYYDYGLDLEFKIVGTNRTIYLKQIRPFND
;
A
#
# COMPACT_ATOMS: atom_id res chain seq x y z
N MET A 1 -30.50 -1.70 -9.11
CA MET A 1 -31.03 -0.64 -8.22
C MET A 1 -30.16 0.63 -8.26
N GLU A 2 -28.89 0.64 -7.79
CA GLU A 2 -28.07 1.89 -7.84
C GLU A 2 -27.79 2.35 -9.28
N ARG A 3 -27.50 1.45 -10.20
CA ARG A 3 -27.22 1.79 -11.60
C ARG A 3 -28.43 2.40 -12.32
N GLU A 4 -29.62 1.91 -12.04
CA GLU A 4 -30.88 2.46 -12.57
C GLU A 4 -31.11 3.89 -12.04
N PHE A 5 -30.78 4.12 -10.76
CA PHE A 5 -30.87 5.45 -10.17
C PHE A 5 -29.97 6.47 -10.88
N PHE A 6 -28.79 6.05 -11.32
CA PHE A 6 -27.86 6.90 -12.08
C PHE A 6 -28.05 6.83 -13.60
N GLY A 7 -29.10 6.18 -14.11
CA GLY A 7 -29.38 6.06 -15.54
C GLY A 7 -28.34 5.25 -16.32
N ILE A 8 -27.59 4.36 -15.67
CA ILE A 8 -26.57 3.53 -16.29
C ILE A 8 -27.21 2.27 -16.84
N GLU A 9 -27.16 2.10 -18.16
CA GLU A 9 -27.68 0.90 -18.84
C GLU A 9 -26.86 -0.34 -18.43
N GLN A 10 -27.52 -1.35 -17.90
CA GLN A 10 -26.91 -2.60 -17.40
C GLN A 10 -26.05 -3.30 -18.46
N ALA A 11 -26.53 -3.32 -19.71
CA ALA A 11 -25.87 -4.01 -20.82
C ALA A 11 -24.57 -3.28 -21.29
N SER A 12 -24.43 -2.00 -20.96
CA SER A 12 -23.27 -1.21 -21.35
C SER A 12 -22.09 -1.32 -20.38
N VAL A 13 -22.28 -1.99 -19.24
CA VAL A 13 -21.27 -2.08 -18.17
C VAL A 13 -20.64 -3.47 -18.14
N GLY A 14 -19.34 -3.52 -18.41
CA GLY A 14 -18.53 -4.71 -18.17
C GLY A 14 -18.10 -4.81 -16.71
N MET A 15 -17.98 -6.04 -16.20
CA MET A 15 -17.40 -6.33 -14.90
C MET A 15 -16.14 -7.17 -15.08
N GLY A 16 -15.02 -6.66 -14.57
CA GLY A 16 -13.79 -7.44 -14.48
C GLY A 16 -13.77 -8.24 -13.17
N ILE A 17 -13.35 -9.49 -13.25
CA ILE A 17 -13.12 -10.33 -12.07
C ILE A 17 -11.63 -10.59 -11.96
N LEU A 18 -11.04 -10.22 -10.81
CA LEU A 18 -9.67 -10.57 -10.49
C LEU A 18 -9.67 -11.84 -9.63
N CYS A 19 -9.12 -12.92 -10.17
CA CYS A 19 -8.94 -14.16 -9.43
C CYS A 19 -7.49 -14.27 -8.97
N HIS A 20 -7.29 -14.48 -7.67
CA HIS A 20 -5.98 -14.79 -7.10
C HIS A 20 -6.11 -15.97 -6.12
N ARG A 21 -4.99 -16.58 -5.77
CA ARG A 21 -4.99 -17.65 -4.77
C ARG A 21 -5.46 -17.13 -3.41
N ASN A 22 -6.01 -18.02 -2.60
CA ASN A 22 -6.23 -17.73 -1.19
C ASN A 22 -4.88 -17.60 -0.45
N PHE A 23 -4.83 -16.72 0.54
CA PHE A 23 -3.65 -16.50 1.36
C PHE A 23 -3.94 -17.01 2.76
N ASP A 24 -3.66 -18.30 2.97
CA ASP A 24 -3.76 -18.89 4.30
C ASP A 24 -2.56 -18.43 5.16
N ASN A 25 -2.76 -18.34 6.48
CA ASN A 25 -1.74 -17.88 7.43
C ASN A 25 -1.21 -16.47 7.15
N GLU A 26 -2.12 -15.56 6.91
CA GLU A 26 -1.80 -14.15 6.77
C GLU A 26 -1.31 -13.57 8.09
N LEU A 27 -0.09 -13.06 8.09
CA LEU A 27 0.55 -12.45 9.25
C LEU A 27 0.36 -10.94 9.31
N ALA A 28 0.23 -10.32 8.15
CA ALA A 28 -0.07 -8.91 8.02
C ALA A 28 -0.65 -8.61 6.64
N ASN A 29 -1.41 -7.55 6.57
CA ASN A 29 -1.87 -6.95 5.33
C ASN A 29 -1.66 -5.44 5.36
N GLY A 30 -1.69 -4.81 4.19
CA GLY A 30 -1.53 -3.38 4.15
C GLY A 30 -1.77 -2.77 2.78
N VAL A 31 -1.69 -1.46 2.79
CA VAL A 31 -1.81 -0.59 1.61
C VAL A 31 -0.60 0.32 1.55
N VAL A 32 -0.07 0.54 0.36
CA VAL A 32 0.99 1.51 0.11
C VAL A 32 0.50 2.53 -0.90
N ILE A 33 0.60 3.80 -0.52
CA ILE A 33 0.38 4.92 -1.44
C ILE A 33 1.73 5.52 -1.77
N THR A 34 2.06 5.59 -3.07
CA THR A 34 3.37 6.07 -3.54
C THR A 34 3.45 7.60 -3.63
N LYS A 35 2.77 8.27 -2.69
CA LYS A 35 2.82 9.71 -2.44
C LYS A 35 2.87 9.93 -0.93
N ASN A 36 3.53 11.01 -0.52
CA ASN A 36 3.54 11.41 0.88
C ASN A 36 2.33 12.30 1.16
N LEU A 37 1.26 11.71 1.68
CA LEU A 37 -0.01 12.41 1.96
C LEU A 37 0.03 13.30 3.20
N TYR A 38 0.97 13.04 4.13
CA TYR A 38 1.05 13.74 5.41
C TYR A 38 2.09 14.86 5.43
N ARG A 39 3.11 14.74 4.57
CA ARG A 39 4.20 15.71 4.43
C ARG A 39 4.39 16.03 2.94
N PRO A 40 3.48 16.77 2.32
CA PRO A 40 3.48 16.98 0.85
C PRO A 40 4.75 17.66 0.32
N ASP A 41 5.47 18.41 1.17
CA ASP A 41 6.74 19.04 0.81
C ASP A 41 7.91 18.04 0.71
N TYR A 42 7.72 16.82 1.20
CA TYR A 42 8.74 15.77 1.19
C TYR A 42 8.25 14.58 0.37
N ARG A 43 9.15 14.04 -0.46
CA ARG A 43 8.86 12.82 -1.22
C ARG A 43 8.90 11.59 -0.32
N GLY A 44 8.09 10.62 -0.65
CA GLY A 44 8.03 9.39 0.08
C GLY A 44 6.76 8.60 -0.21
N PHE A 45 6.68 7.43 0.40
CA PHE A 45 5.53 6.55 0.36
C PHE A 45 4.89 6.48 1.75
N VAL A 46 3.57 6.33 1.77
CA VAL A 46 2.83 6.05 3.00
C VAL A 46 2.45 4.58 3.00
N ILE A 47 2.82 3.87 4.05
CA ILE A 47 2.45 2.47 4.28
C ILE A 47 1.49 2.42 5.46
N ASN A 48 0.33 1.82 5.25
CA ASN A 48 -0.60 1.44 6.31
C ASN A 48 -0.59 -0.07 6.42
N ALA A 49 -0.33 -0.61 7.60
CA ALA A 49 -0.25 -2.05 7.84
C ALA A 49 -1.04 -2.47 9.06
N GLN A 50 -1.59 -3.68 9.03
CA GLN A 50 -2.27 -4.29 10.17
C GLN A 50 -1.82 -5.73 10.36
N TYR A 51 -1.75 -6.14 11.60
CA TYR A 51 -1.44 -7.51 11.99
C TYR A 51 -2.60 -8.45 11.68
N GLY A 52 -2.29 -9.63 11.11
CA GLY A 52 -3.27 -10.65 10.75
C GLY A 52 -4.17 -10.24 9.59
N GLU A 53 -5.41 -10.71 9.60
CA GLU A 53 -6.38 -10.55 8.51
C GLU A 53 -7.28 -9.32 8.67
N THR A 54 -7.11 -8.54 9.75
CA THR A 54 -7.93 -7.35 10.01
C THR A 54 -7.74 -6.29 8.93
N SER A 55 -8.83 -5.78 8.38
CA SER A 55 -8.80 -4.82 7.29
C SER A 55 -8.07 -3.53 7.67
N VAL A 56 -7.21 -3.05 6.77
CA VAL A 56 -6.53 -1.76 6.86
C VAL A 56 -7.37 -0.62 6.31
N VAL A 57 -8.20 -0.90 5.29
CA VAL A 57 -8.97 0.11 4.56
C VAL A 57 -10.20 0.54 5.35
N ILE A 58 -10.89 -0.43 5.94
CA ILE A 58 -12.05 -0.21 6.81
C ILE A 58 -11.80 -1.01 8.09
N PRO A 59 -10.94 -0.51 8.98
CA PRO A 59 -10.71 -1.19 10.25
C PRO A 59 -11.98 -1.12 11.12
N PRO A 60 -12.23 -2.13 11.97
CA PRO A 60 -13.28 -2.07 12.99
C PRO A 60 -13.07 -0.86 13.92
N ASP A 61 -14.15 -0.43 14.58
CA ASP A 61 -14.08 0.64 15.57
C ASP A 61 -13.01 0.34 16.64
N SER A 62 -12.26 1.35 17.03
CA SER A 62 -11.16 1.25 18.01
C SER A 62 -9.89 0.52 17.53
N VAL A 63 -9.84 -0.01 16.32
CA VAL A 63 -8.63 -0.62 15.75
C VAL A 63 -7.75 0.46 15.13
N LEU A 64 -6.51 0.55 15.64
CA LEU A 64 -5.48 1.43 15.08
C LEU A 64 -4.55 0.59 14.20
N CYS A 65 -4.30 1.08 12.99
CA CYS A 65 -3.32 0.50 12.08
C CYS A 65 -1.94 1.13 12.30
N GLU A 66 -0.90 0.37 11.98
CA GLU A 66 0.44 0.94 11.85
C GLU A 66 0.49 1.82 10.61
N GLN A 67 0.98 3.06 10.77
CA GLN A 67 1.18 4.01 9.68
C GLN A 67 2.62 4.49 9.66
N VAL A 68 3.24 4.38 8.50
CA VAL A 68 4.64 4.69 8.29
C VAL A 68 4.82 5.58 7.08
N ILE A 69 5.59 6.64 7.22
CA ILE A 69 6.11 7.40 6.07
C ILE A 69 7.52 6.92 5.79
N CYS A 70 7.77 6.50 4.56
CA CYS A 70 9.09 6.16 4.05
C CYS A 70 9.54 7.28 3.13
N TYR A 71 10.49 8.09 3.56
CA TYR A 71 11.01 9.20 2.77
C TYR A 71 11.93 8.70 1.67
N SER A 72 11.86 9.32 0.51
CA SER A 72 12.68 8.98 -0.67
C SER A 72 13.41 10.21 -1.21
N ASP A 73 14.40 9.95 -2.06
CA ASP A 73 15.04 10.99 -2.85
C ASP A 73 14.17 11.41 -4.07
N LYS A 74 14.71 12.28 -4.90
CA LYS A 74 14.03 12.78 -6.11
C LYS A 74 13.71 11.70 -7.18
N ASN A 75 14.32 10.52 -7.06
CA ASN A 75 14.12 9.40 -7.98
C ASN A 75 13.28 8.28 -7.35
N ASP A 76 12.61 8.53 -6.22
CA ASP A 76 11.96 7.53 -5.37
C ASP A 76 12.90 6.40 -4.95
N SER A 77 14.19 6.72 -4.79
CA SER A 77 15.16 5.78 -4.22
C SER A 77 15.12 5.85 -2.70
N PHE A 78 15.07 4.67 -2.08
CA PHE A 78 15.05 4.49 -0.63
C PHE A 78 16.42 4.00 -0.18
N LEU A 79 17.04 4.72 0.72
CA LEU A 79 18.41 4.45 1.14
C LEU A 79 18.56 3.25 2.08
N GLY A 80 17.45 2.58 2.40
CA GLY A 80 17.46 1.40 3.28
C GLY A 80 17.91 1.69 4.72
N ASN A 81 17.80 2.94 5.15
CA ASN A 81 18.22 3.38 6.46
C ASN A 81 17.00 3.76 7.32
N LYS A 82 17.01 3.38 8.60
CA LYS A 82 15.96 3.74 9.58
C LYS A 82 15.73 5.25 9.71
N SER A 83 16.71 6.07 9.40
CA SER A 83 16.59 7.54 9.49
C SER A 83 15.61 8.15 8.49
N ILE A 84 15.13 7.39 7.52
CA ILE A 84 14.16 7.83 6.51
C ILE A 84 12.74 7.31 6.76
N VAL A 85 12.50 6.68 7.90
CA VAL A 85 11.21 6.11 8.28
C VAL A 85 10.64 6.88 9.46
N GLU A 86 9.44 7.41 9.30
CA GLU A 86 8.66 8.07 10.36
C GLU A 86 7.41 7.25 10.67
N TYR A 87 7.26 6.80 11.91
CA TYR A 87 6.03 6.15 12.38
C TYR A 87 5.04 7.21 12.85
N LEU A 88 3.88 7.26 12.23
CA LEU A 88 2.76 8.13 12.63
C LEU A 88 1.88 7.47 13.69
N SER A 89 1.70 6.16 13.58
CA SER A 89 0.96 5.35 14.55
C SER A 89 1.48 3.92 14.56
N TYR A 90 1.19 3.21 15.65
CA TYR A 90 1.44 1.77 15.79
C TYR A 90 0.11 1.03 15.87
N SER A 91 0.09 -0.21 15.38
CA SER A 91 -1.08 -1.07 15.53
C SER A 91 -1.31 -1.41 17.02
N ASN A 92 -2.57 -1.33 17.44
CA ASN A 92 -2.98 -1.81 18.76
C ASN A 92 -3.38 -3.30 18.78
N MET A 93 -3.23 -4.00 17.65
CA MET A 93 -3.52 -5.43 17.49
C MET A 93 -2.25 -6.32 17.58
N LEU A 94 -1.10 -5.74 17.93
CA LEU A 94 0.16 -6.48 17.98
C LEU A 94 0.15 -7.53 19.09
N PRO A 95 0.62 -8.75 18.82
CA PRO A 95 0.89 -9.74 19.85
C PRO A 95 1.91 -9.23 20.87
N LYS A 96 1.83 -9.76 22.09
CA LYS A 96 2.78 -9.43 23.15
C LYS A 96 4.22 -9.71 22.70
N GLY A 97 5.07 -8.70 22.82
CA GLY A 97 6.49 -8.78 22.45
C GLY A 97 6.80 -8.33 21.03
N MET A 98 5.79 -7.97 20.21
CA MET A 98 6.01 -7.27 18.94
C MET A 98 5.88 -5.76 19.12
N ASN A 99 6.77 -5.01 18.48
CA ASN A 99 6.80 -3.55 18.54
C ASN A 99 6.25 -2.88 17.30
N SER A 100 6.16 -3.61 16.19
CA SER A 100 5.64 -3.14 14.90
C SER A 100 5.03 -4.29 14.10
N VAL A 101 4.14 -3.98 13.17
CA VAL A 101 3.57 -4.94 12.20
C VAL A 101 4.62 -5.34 11.18
N LEU A 102 5.29 -4.33 10.62
CA LEU A 102 6.34 -4.50 9.61
C LEU A 102 7.72 -4.51 10.28
N ARG A 103 8.60 -5.34 9.75
CA ARG A 103 10.03 -5.34 10.06
C ARG A 103 10.73 -4.28 9.21
N ASP A 104 11.88 -3.83 9.66
CA ASP A 104 12.68 -2.84 8.91
C ASP A 104 13.08 -3.34 7.51
N ASP A 105 13.45 -4.62 7.40
CA ASP A 105 13.81 -5.26 6.14
C ASP A 105 12.61 -5.39 5.19
N GLU A 106 11.41 -5.62 5.72
CA GLU A 106 10.17 -5.65 4.94
C GLU A 106 9.80 -4.27 4.41
N ILE A 107 9.96 -3.22 5.21
CA ILE A 107 9.75 -1.83 4.75
C ILE A 107 10.72 -1.50 3.61
N VAL A 108 11.99 -1.86 3.76
CA VAL A 108 13.01 -1.65 2.71
C VAL A 108 12.68 -2.44 1.44
N GLN A 109 12.27 -3.71 1.58
CA GLN A 109 11.88 -4.53 0.45
C GLN A 109 10.66 -3.95 -0.27
N LEU A 110 9.57 -3.64 0.47
CA LEU A 110 8.34 -3.06 -0.08
C LEU A 110 8.63 -1.77 -0.85
N THR A 111 9.34 -0.84 -0.25
CA THR A 111 9.62 0.46 -0.88
C THR A 111 10.46 0.32 -2.15
N ARG A 112 11.44 -0.58 -2.15
CA ARG A 112 12.28 -0.89 -3.32
C ARG A 112 11.45 -1.48 -4.46
N ASP A 113 10.69 -2.53 -4.17
CA ASP A 113 9.90 -3.24 -5.17
C ASP A 113 8.83 -2.33 -5.77
N ILE A 114 8.17 -1.54 -4.91
CA ILE A 114 7.12 -0.61 -5.33
C ILE A 114 7.69 0.55 -6.15
N SER A 115 8.90 1.04 -5.86
CA SER A 115 9.56 2.06 -6.69
C SER A 115 9.77 1.57 -8.12
N VAL A 116 10.23 0.31 -8.28
CA VAL A 116 10.40 -0.30 -9.60
C VAL A 116 9.06 -0.45 -10.32
N ILE A 117 8.03 -0.84 -9.60
CA ILE A 117 6.67 -0.99 -10.15
C ILE A 117 6.12 0.38 -10.59
N LYS A 118 6.23 1.41 -9.75
CA LYS A 118 5.80 2.77 -10.06
C LYS A 118 6.48 3.29 -11.33
N GLN A 119 7.79 3.11 -11.44
CA GLN A 119 8.54 3.53 -12.62
C GLN A 119 8.05 2.83 -13.89
N ARG A 120 7.86 1.50 -13.84
CA ARG A 120 7.35 0.74 -14.98
C ARG A 120 5.92 1.12 -15.36
N PHE A 121 5.08 1.35 -14.37
CA PHE A 121 3.69 1.75 -14.57
C PHE A 121 3.60 3.12 -15.24
N TYR A 122 4.36 4.08 -14.74
CA TYR A 122 4.47 5.43 -15.30
C TYR A 122 4.91 5.39 -16.77
N GLN A 123 5.95 4.63 -17.09
CA GLN A 123 6.47 4.51 -18.46
C GLN A 123 5.44 3.85 -19.41
N ARG A 124 4.81 2.74 -18.99
CA ARG A 124 3.85 1.99 -19.81
C ARG A 124 2.56 2.74 -20.09
N LYS A 125 2.12 3.58 -19.19
CA LYS A 125 0.87 4.33 -19.34
C LYS A 125 1.06 5.61 -20.17
N GLY A 126 2.27 5.95 -20.58
CA GLY A 126 2.55 7.16 -21.35
C GLY A 126 2.15 8.44 -20.62
N ILE A 127 2.32 8.46 -19.29
CA ILE A 127 1.91 9.58 -18.46
C ILE A 127 2.80 10.78 -18.76
N THR A 128 2.18 11.91 -19.05
CA THR A 128 2.88 13.14 -19.47
C THR A 128 3.15 14.12 -18.33
N GLY A 129 2.54 13.91 -17.17
CA GLY A 129 2.77 14.71 -15.97
C GLY A 129 4.10 14.39 -15.28
N PRO A 130 4.51 15.20 -14.29
CA PRO A 130 5.72 14.92 -13.52
C PRO A 130 5.64 13.57 -12.81
N TYR A 131 6.72 12.79 -12.85
CA TYR A 131 6.78 11.46 -12.26
C TYR A 131 6.41 11.44 -10.76
N TYR A 132 6.82 12.44 -10.01
CA TYR A 132 6.54 12.53 -8.57
C TYR A 132 5.08 12.84 -8.24
N ASP A 133 4.31 13.40 -9.17
CA ASP A 133 2.88 13.66 -8.99
C ASP A 133 2.05 12.40 -9.26
N TYR A 134 2.64 11.43 -9.94
CA TYR A 134 1.98 10.16 -10.21
C TYR A 134 1.99 9.26 -8.98
N GLY A 135 0.80 8.99 -8.47
CA GLY A 135 0.58 8.09 -7.35
C GLY A 135 0.06 6.72 -7.77
N LEU A 136 0.46 5.70 -7.05
CA LEU A 136 -0.14 4.36 -7.08
C LEU A 136 -0.66 4.01 -5.70
N ASP A 137 -1.76 3.27 -5.68
CA ASP A 137 -2.32 2.59 -4.53
C ASP A 137 -2.11 1.09 -4.73
N LEU A 138 -1.44 0.45 -3.79
CA LEU A 138 -1.05 -0.96 -3.85
C LEU A 138 -1.50 -1.68 -2.59
N GLU A 139 -2.07 -2.86 -2.77
CA GLU A 139 -2.39 -3.76 -1.66
C GLU A 139 -1.33 -4.86 -1.56
N PHE A 140 -0.92 -5.17 -0.33
CA PHE A 140 0.02 -6.25 -0.05
C PHE A 140 -0.44 -7.15 1.09
N LYS A 141 0.14 -8.35 1.13
CA LYS A 141 0.01 -9.30 2.24
C LYS A 141 1.37 -9.88 2.60
N ILE A 142 1.55 -10.19 3.87
CA ILE A 142 2.70 -10.94 4.39
C ILE A 142 2.18 -12.29 4.89
N VAL A 143 2.72 -13.37 4.36
CA VAL A 143 2.17 -14.71 4.53
C VAL A 143 3.24 -15.71 4.94
N GLY A 144 2.83 -16.64 5.82
CA GLY A 144 3.62 -17.77 6.24
C GLY A 144 4.79 -17.42 7.17
N THR A 145 5.43 -18.45 7.70
CA THR A 145 6.53 -18.30 8.68
C THR A 145 7.74 -17.54 8.13
N ASN A 146 7.96 -17.63 6.82
CA ASN A 146 9.02 -16.91 6.11
C ASN A 146 8.67 -15.45 5.84
N ARG A 147 7.47 -15.00 6.21
CA ARG A 147 6.97 -13.63 6.01
C ARG A 147 7.12 -13.15 4.56
N THR A 148 6.70 -14.00 3.61
CA THR A 148 6.76 -13.65 2.18
C THR A 148 5.78 -12.55 1.84
N ILE A 149 6.27 -11.51 1.18
CA ILE A 149 5.45 -10.37 0.74
C ILE A 149 4.81 -10.69 -0.61
N TYR A 150 3.50 -10.50 -0.71
CA TYR A 150 2.72 -10.61 -1.93
C TYR A 150 2.05 -9.29 -2.25
N LEU A 151 2.27 -8.77 -3.44
CA LEU A 151 1.50 -7.63 -3.97
C LEU A 151 0.24 -8.18 -4.66
N LYS A 152 -0.92 -7.73 -4.21
CA LYS A 152 -2.22 -8.24 -4.67
C LYS A 152 -2.83 -7.41 -5.79
N GLN A 153 -2.82 -6.11 -5.62
CA GLN A 153 -3.49 -5.17 -6.49
C GLN A 153 -2.67 -3.91 -6.64
N ILE A 154 -2.74 -3.32 -7.81
CA ILE A 154 -2.10 -2.06 -8.14
C ILE A 154 -3.07 -1.24 -8.98
N ARG A 155 -3.30 0.00 -8.58
CA ARG A 155 -4.12 0.95 -9.32
C ARG A 155 -3.55 2.37 -9.25
N PRO A 156 -3.85 3.24 -10.22
CA PRO A 156 -3.56 4.67 -10.08
C PRO A 156 -4.24 5.21 -8.82
N PHE A 157 -3.51 6.00 -8.06
CA PHE A 157 -4.06 6.76 -6.93
C PHE A 157 -4.56 8.09 -7.48
N ASN A 158 -5.85 8.34 -7.35
CA ASN A 158 -6.48 9.61 -7.70
C ASN A 158 -6.76 10.34 -6.39
N ASP A 159 -6.24 11.56 -6.30
CA ASP A 159 -6.49 12.48 -5.18
C ASP A 159 -7.93 12.97 -5.20
#